data_72117f1ce76da9c1aa914aae2786bce6
#
_entry.id   72117f1ce76da9c1aa914aae2786bce6
#
_cell.length_a   1.000
_cell.length_b   1.000
_cell.length_c   1.000
_cell.angle_alpha   90.00
_cell.angle_beta   90.00
_cell.angle_gamma   90.00
#
_symmetry.space_group_name_H-M   'P 1'
#
loop_
_entity.id
_entity.type
_entity.pdbx_description
1 polymer ?
#
loop_
_entity_poly.entity_id
_entity_poly.type
_entity_poly.pdbx_seq_one_letter_code
_entity_poly.pdbx_strand_id
1 'polypeptide(L)'
;MYKRQGESQIELDKRMINKRIKQLKFLILKAKKTREIQYNNRQKKRVPVVSLLGYTNAGKSTLFNSLTKLKVSAKNKLFETLDTKISYFYLPLTKKAYINDTVGFISDLPTLLVEAFKSTLDEVTKADLLIHVRDISISNHEEQKNDVLNVLKQLNIIPNTIEGPPMIEVILSLIHI
;
A
#
# COMPACT_ATOMS: atom_id res chain seq x y z
N MET A 1 -36.03 19.82 44.58
CA MET A 1 -35.65 20.47 43.32
C MET A 1 -34.22 20.07 42.98
N TYR A 2 -34.04 18.91 42.28
CA TYR A 2 -32.71 18.43 41.92
C TYR A 2 -32.25 19.15 40.64
N LYS A 3 -31.20 19.97 40.75
CA LYS A 3 -30.48 20.55 39.63
C LYS A 3 -29.87 19.39 38.81
N ARG A 4 -30.36 19.16 37.61
CA ARG A 4 -29.65 18.34 36.62
C ARG A 4 -28.29 19.00 36.40
N GLN A 5 -27.23 18.44 36.98
CA GLN A 5 -25.87 18.79 36.63
C GLN A 5 -25.69 18.44 35.14
N GLY A 6 -25.45 19.46 34.31
CA GLY A 6 -25.14 19.24 32.90
C GLY A 6 -23.90 18.37 32.76
N GLU A 7 -23.85 17.54 31.69
CA GLU A 7 -22.66 16.77 31.33
C GLU A 7 -21.43 17.68 31.44
N SER A 8 -20.35 17.16 32.05
CA SER A 8 -19.09 17.90 32.11
C SER A 8 -18.52 18.06 30.70
N GLN A 9 -17.78 19.15 30.43
CA GLN A 9 -17.16 19.39 29.12
C GLN A 9 -16.35 18.16 28.66
N ILE A 10 -15.67 17.49 29.58
CA ILE A 10 -14.90 16.27 29.34
C ILE A 10 -15.80 15.12 28.84
N GLU A 11 -17.01 14.97 29.38
CA GLU A 11 -17.96 13.93 28.95
C GLU A 11 -18.49 14.21 27.54
N LEU A 12 -18.78 15.48 27.23
CA LEU A 12 -19.18 15.90 25.89
C LEU A 12 -18.05 15.63 24.86
N ASP A 13 -16.82 15.98 25.22
CA ASP A 13 -15.67 15.74 24.35
C ASP A 13 -15.42 14.24 24.11
N LYS A 14 -15.49 13.42 25.16
CA LYS A 14 -15.42 11.96 25.05
C LYS A 14 -16.51 11.39 24.13
N ARG A 15 -17.73 11.90 24.26
CA ARG A 15 -18.87 11.50 23.43
C ARG A 15 -18.65 11.86 21.97
N MET A 16 -18.16 13.08 21.68
CA MET A 16 -17.84 13.52 20.32
C MET A 16 -16.71 12.67 19.71
N ILE A 17 -15.63 12.42 20.45
CA ILE A 17 -14.52 11.57 20.01
C ILE A 17 -15.01 10.16 19.70
N ASN A 18 -15.80 9.56 20.61
CA ASN A 18 -16.33 8.20 20.40
C ASN A 18 -17.28 8.13 19.19
N LYS A 19 -18.09 9.17 18.96
CA LYS A 19 -18.92 9.28 17.76
C LYS A 19 -18.05 9.33 16.50
N ARG A 20 -16.98 10.12 16.52
CA ARG A 20 -16.05 10.23 15.40
C ARG A 20 -15.32 8.92 15.11
N ILE A 21 -14.86 8.23 16.16
CA ILE A 21 -14.25 6.90 16.04
C ILE A 21 -15.22 5.91 15.38
N LYS A 22 -16.48 5.87 15.81
CA LYS A 22 -17.49 4.99 15.20
C LYS A 22 -17.72 5.31 13.72
N GLN A 23 -17.80 6.59 13.37
CA GLN A 23 -17.94 7.03 11.97
C GLN A 23 -16.74 6.59 11.11
N LEU A 24 -15.52 6.81 11.61
CA LEU A 24 -14.30 6.41 10.91
C LEU A 24 -14.21 4.89 10.73
N LYS A 25 -14.53 4.11 11.77
CA LYS A 25 -14.59 2.64 11.67
C LYS A 25 -15.59 2.19 10.60
N PHE A 26 -16.76 2.81 10.54
CA PHE A 26 -17.76 2.50 9.52
C PHE A 26 -17.26 2.82 8.10
N LEU A 27 -16.58 3.96 7.90
CA LEU A 27 -16.00 4.33 6.61
C LEU A 27 -14.89 3.36 6.18
N ILE A 28 -14.04 2.93 7.11
CA ILE A 28 -13.00 1.92 6.85
C ILE A 28 -13.63 0.60 6.41
N LEU A 29 -14.66 0.13 7.11
CA LEU A 29 -15.36 -1.12 6.74
C LEU A 29 -16.01 -1.01 5.36
N LYS A 30 -16.63 0.13 5.05
CA LYS A 30 -17.23 0.38 3.73
C LYS A 30 -16.17 0.39 2.62
N ALA A 31 -15.04 1.06 2.85
CA ALA A 31 -13.92 1.09 1.91
C ALA A 31 -13.35 -0.32 1.67
N LYS A 32 -13.15 -1.11 2.74
CA LYS A 32 -12.70 -2.50 2.67
C LYS A 32 -13.64 -3.35 1.81
N LYS A 33 -14.95 -3.29 2.07
CA LYS A 33 -15.95 -4.02 1.29
C LYS A 33 -15.95 -3.63 -0.19
N THR A 34 -15.82 -2.34 -0.50
CA THR A 34 -15.74 -1.86 -1.89
C THR A 34 -14.48 -2.41 -2.60
N ARG A 35 -13.33 -2.40 -1.93
CA ARG A 35 -12.08 -2.99 -2.47
C ARG A 35 -12.22 -4.48 -2.72
N GLU A 36 -12.85 -5.20 -1.80
CA GLU A 36 -13.10 -6.65 -1.94
C GLU A 36 -14.00 -6.98 -3.14
N ILE A 37 -15.06 -6.21 -3.37
CA ILE A 37 -15.92 -6.35 -4.54
C ILE A 37 -15.14 -6.08 -5.83
N GLN A 38 -14.32 -5.03 -5.85
CA GLN A 38 -13.48 -4.69 -7.01
C GLN A 38 -12.46 -5.79 -7.29
N TYR A 39 -11.82 -6.34 -6.25
CA TYR A 39 -10.90 -7.46 -6.38
C TYR A 39 -11.58 -8.69 -6.97
N ASN A 40 -12.74 -9.10 -6.42
CA ASN A 40 -13.49 -10.25 -6.91
C ASN A 40 -13.92 -10.08 -8.39
N ASN A 41 -14.25 -8.86 -8.80
CA ASN A 41 -14.57 -8.56 -10.20
C ASN A 41 -13.33 -8.66 -11.12
N ARG A 42 -12.13 -8.30 -10.63
CA ARG A 42 -10.86 -8.48 -11.35
C ARG A 42 -10.51 -9.97 -11.49
N GLN A 43 -10.64 -10.72 -10.41
CA GLN A 43 -10.41 -12.18 -10.36
C GLN A 43 -11.30 -12.93 -11.37
N LYS A 44 -12.61 -12.59 -11.44
CA LYS A 44 -13.53 -13.17 -12.43
C LYS A 44 -13.08 -12.97 -13.87
N LYS A 45 -12.39 -11.86 -14.16
CA LYS A 45 -11.86 -11.55 -15.50
C LYS A 45 -10.50 -12.20 -15.77
N ARG A 46 -9.91 -12.91 -14.83
CA ARG A 46 -8.57 -13.54 -14.90
C ARG A 46 -7.48 -12.57 -15.40
N VAL A 47 -7.57 -11.31 -15.00
CA VAL A 47 -6.55 -10.30 -15.33
C VAL A 47 -5.51 -10.30 -14.22
N PRO A 48 -4.25 -10.59 -14.52
CA PRO A 48 -3.20 -10.64 -13.50
C PRO A 48 -3.00 -9.28 -12.82
N VAL A 49 -2.64 -9.33 -11.55
CA VAL A 49 -2.38 -8.17 -10.69
C VAL A 49 -0.92 -8.17 -10.28
N VAL A 50 -0.25 -7.07 -10.57
CA VAL A 50 1.15 -6.81 -10.20
C VAL A 50 1.18 -5.76 -9.12
N SER A 51 1.88 -5.99 -8.01
CA SER A 51 2.05 -4.97 -6.96
C SER A 51 3.49 -4.50 -6.89
N LEU A 52 3.68 -3.17 -6.98
CA LEU A 52 4.96 -2.53 -6.74
C LEU A 52 5.17 -2.38 -5.24
N LEU A 53 6.33 -2.76 -4.77
CA LEU A 53 6.74 -2.57 -3.39
C LEU A 53 8.19 -2.11 -3.33
N GLY A 54 8.57 -1.54 -2.22
CA GLY A 54 9.92 -1.00 -2.03
C GLY A 54 9.90 0.23 -1.13
N TYR A 55 11.07 0.71 -0.84
CA TYR A 55 11.28 1.81 0.09
C TYR A 55 10.67 3.12 -0.42
N THR A 56 10.44 4.09 0.49
CA THR A 56 10.05 5.46 0.07
C THR A 56 11.12 6.02 -0.87
N ASN A 57 10.70 6.75 -1.89
CA ASN A 57 11.57 7.36 -2.91
C ASN A 57 12.41 6.38 -3.75
N ALA A 58 12.18 5.07 -3.67
CA ALA A 58 12.89 4.09 -4.51
C ALA A 58 12.48 4.11 -6.00
N GLY A 59 11.60 5.03 -6.41
CA GLY A 59 11.18 5.17 -7.81
C GLY A 59 9.94 4.35 -8.21
N LYS A 60 9.16 3.81 -7.24
CA LYS A 60 7.94 3.04 -7.53
C LYS A 60 6.93 3.80 -8.40
N SER A 61 6.59 5.02 -8.00
CA SER A 61 5.62 5.85 -8.74
C SER A 61 6.15 6.28 -10.10
N THR A 62 7.47 6.43 -10.25
CA THR A 62 8.12 6.69 -11.55
C THR A 62 7.96 5.48 -12.47
N LEU A 63 8.23 4.28 -11.96
CA LEU A 63 8.04 3.03 -12.70
C LEU A 63 6.57 2.82 -13.06
N PHE A 64 5.66 3.06 -12.12
CA PHE A 64 4.22 3.00 -12.34
C PHE A 64 3.78 3.92 -13.49
N ASN A 65 4.23 5.18 -13.49
CA ASN A 65 3.91 6.15 -14.53
C ASN A 65 4.45 5.72 -15.90
N SER A 66 5.66 5.19 -15.93
CA SER A 66 6.29 4.69 -17.15
C SER A 66 5.50 3.55 -17.78
N LEU A 67 5.06 2.59 -16.96
CA LEU A 67 4.32 1.43 -17.43
C LEU A 67 2.87 1.74 -17.82
N THR A 68 2.21 2.63 -17.08
CA THR A 68 0.78 2.96 -17.28
C THR A 68 0.54 4.12 -18.23
N LYS A 69 1.61 4.85 -18.60
CA LYS A 69 1.54 6.11 -19.37
C LYS A 69 0.68 7.20 -18.69
N LEU A 70 0.44 7.06 -17.38
CA LEU A 70 -0.24 8.05 -16.56
C LEU A 70 0.78 9.09 -16.06
N LYS A 71 0.32 10.34 -15.94
CA LYS A 71 1.10 11.41 -15.29
C LYS A 71 0.66 11.55 -13.83
N VAL A 72 0.95 10.57 -13.01
CA VAL A 72 0.73 10.68 -11.57
C VAL A 72 1.90 11.46 -10.98
N SER A 73 1.61 12.40 -10.07
CA SER A 73 2.65 13.18 -9.38
C SER A 73 3.65 12.23 -8.73
N ALA A 74 4.92 12.35 -9.10
CA ALA A 74 6.05 11.67 -8.50
C ALA A 74 6.93 12.77 -7.85
N LYS A 75 6.61 13.14 -6.61
CA LYS A 75 7.36 14.15 -5.84
C LYS A 75 8.18 13.45 -4.77
N ASN A 76 9.37 13.96 -4.49
CA ASN A 76 10.21 13.48 -3.39
C ASN A 76 9.63 13.85 -2.02
N LYS A 77 8.49 13.24 -1.68
CA LYS A 77 7.85 13.38 -0.38
C LYS A 77 7.71 12.02 0.29
N LEU A 78 8.00 11.95 1.59
CA LEU A 78 7.70 10.78 2.40
C LEU A 78 6.21 10.46 2.29
N PHE A 79 5.86 9.20 2.00
CA PHE A 79 4.49 8.73 1.83
C PHE A 79 3.69 9.46 0.73
N GLU A 80 4.30 9.73 -0.41
CA GLU A 80 3.60 10.34 -1.54
C GLU A 80 2.38 9.53 -1.99
N THR A 81 2.48 8.21 -1.91
CA THR A 81 1.37 7.29 -2.16
C THR A 81 0.82 6.81 -0.82
N LEU A 82 -0.20 7.47 -0.28
CA LEU A 82 -0.92 7.03 0.91
C LEU A 82 -2.04 6.06 0.56
N ASP A 83 -2.69 6.26 -0.58
CA ASP A 83 -3.71 5.38 -1.14
C ASP A 83 -3.14 4.59 -2.32
N THR A 84 -3.40 3.29 -2.33
CA THR A 84 -2.98 2.41 -3.43
C THR A 84 -3.57 2.91 -4.74
N LYS A 85 -2.71 3.27 -5.69
CA LYS A 85 -3.12 3.65 -7.04
C LYS A 85 -3.13 2.41 -7.90
N ILE A 86 -4.28 2.10 -8.49
CA ILE A 86 -4.45 0.95 -9.36
C ILE A 86 -4.68 1.44 -10.78
N SER A 87 -3.92 0.91 -11.73
CA SER A 87 -4.12 1.15 -13.14
C SER A 87 -3.90 -0.15 -13.92
N TYR A 88 -4.03 -0.07 -15.21
CA TYR A 88 -3.71 -1.19 -16.10
C TYR A 88 -2.59 -0.80 -17.05
N PHE A 89 -1.82 -1.80 -17.46
CA PHE A 89 -0.85 -1.68 -18.53
C PHE A 89 -0.98 -2.86 -19.48
N TYR A 90 -0.39 -2.74 -20.65
CA TYR A 90 -0.45 -3.79 -21.66
C TYR A 90 0.85 -4.57 -21.69
N LEU A 91 0.72 -5.87 -21.54
CA LEU A 91 1.80 -6.82 -21.81
C LEU A 91 1.93 -7.07 -23.32
N PRO A 92 3.05 -7.65 -23.78
CA PRO A 92 3.16 -8.12 -25.14
C PRO A 92 1.94 -8.95 -25.56
N LEU A 93 1.57 -8.90 -26.83
CA LEU A 93 0.37 -9.57 -27.36
C LEU A 93 -0.96 -9.01 -26.85
N THR A 94 -1.02 -7.71 -26.50
CA THR A 94 -2.23 -6.97 -26.07
C THR A 94 -2.93 -7.51 -24.84
N LYS A 95 -2.27 -8.34 -24.03
CA LYS A 95 -2.82 -8.80 -22.76
C LYS A 95 -2.79 -7.68 -21.73
N LYS A 96 -3.90 -7.50 -21.02
CA LYS A 96 -3.99 -6.53 -19.91
C LYS A 96 -3.48 -7.14 -18.61
N ALA A 97 -2.77 -6.34 -17.82
CA ALA A 97 -2.47 -6.61 -16.42
C ALA A 97 -2.80 -5.37 -15.59
N TYR A 98 -3.22 -5.55 -14.35
CA TYR A 98 -3.32 -4.46 -13.38
C TYR A 98 -1.98 -4.27 -12.69
N ILE A 99 -1.68 -3.02 -12.37
CA ILE A 99 -0.51 -2.66 -11.58
C ILE A 99 -0.96 -1.76 -10.43
N ASN A 100 -0.45 -2.06 -9.24
CA ASN A 100 -0.75 -1.32 -8.03
C ASN A 100 0.53 -0.60 -7.58
N ASP A 101 0.47 0.73 -7.42
CA ASP A 101 1.50 1.49 -6.71
C ASP A 101 1.14 1.52 -5.22
N THR A 102 1.99 0.93 -4.39
CA THR A 102 1.74 0.81 -2.95
C THR A 102 2.49 1.88 -2.16
N VAL A 103 2.13 2.02 -0.89
CA VAL A 103 2.85 2.88 0.06
C VAL A 103 4.31 2.46 0.13
N GLY A 104 5.22 3.46 0.18
CA GLY A 104 6.63 3.18 0.40
C GLY A 104 6.94 2.77 1.83
N PHE A 105 7.80 1.77 1.98
CA PHE A 105 8.31 1.36 3.28
C PHE A 105 9.31 2.37 3.81
N ILE A 106 9.45 2.42 5.13
CA ILE A 106 10.46 3.20 5.87
C ILE A 106 11.11 2.29 6.90
N SER A 107 12.31 2.67 7.38
CA SER A 107 12.95 2.03 8.52
C SER A 107 12.08 2.17 9.77
N ASP A 108 12.15 1.18 10.65
CA ASP A 108 11.49 1.18 11.96
C ASP A 108 10.00 1.55 11.91
N LEU A 109 9.26 0.89 11.01
CA LEU A 109 7.82 1.12 10.88
C LEU A 109 7.14 0.76 12.21
N PRO A 110 6.57 1.74 12.95
CA PRO A 110 5.88 1.44 14.20
C PRO A 110 4.76 0.41 13.96
N THR A 111 4.58 -0.54 14.87
CA THR A 111 3.55 -1.60 14.78
C THR A 111 2.15 -1.05 14.58
N LEU A 112 1.83 0.11 15.17
CA LEU A 112 0.57 0.83 14.95
C LEU A 112 0.39 1.28 13.49
N LEU A 113 1.48 1.66 12.81
CA LEU A 113 1.43 2.02 11.39
C LEU A 113 1.33 0.79 10.50
N VAL A 114 1.94 -0.34 10.87
CA VAL A 114 1.76 -1.62 10.16
C VAL A 114 0.29 -2.02 10.15
N GLU A 115 -0.42 -1.91 11.29
CA GLU A 115 -1.86 -2.16 11.33
C GLU A 115 -2.67 -1.18 10.48
N ALA A 116 -2.34 0.10 10.51
CA ALA A 116 -3.00 1.11 9.68
C ALA A 116 -2.77 0.87 8.18
N PHE A 117 -1.56 0.47 7.80
CA PHE A 117 -1.21 0.12 6.41
C PHE A 117 -1.69 -1.27 5.99
N LYS A 118 -2.09 -2.13 6.91
CA LYS A 118 -2.56 -3.48 6.59
C LYS A 118 -3.64 -3.49 5.52
N SER A 119 -4.55 -2.52 5.55
CA SER A 119 -5.60 -2.40 4.53
C SER A 119 -5.09 -1.98 3.14
N THR A 120 -3.98 -1.25 3.07
CA THR A 120 -3.32 -0.88 1.80
C THR A 120 -2.38 -1.99 1.33
N LEU A 121 -1.81 -2.74 2.26
CA LEU A 121 -0.98 -3.91 1.98
C LEU A 121 -1.80 -5.16 1.66
N ASP A 122 -3.12 -5.18 1.92
CA ASP A 122 -4.04 -6.23 1.45
C ASP A 122 -3.98 -6.43 -0.09
N GLU A 123 -3.62 -5.39 -0.85
CA GLU A 123 -3.42 -5.52 -2.29
C GLU A 123 -2.11 -6.26 -2.64
N VAL A 124 -1.11 -6.20 -1.76
CA VAL A 124 0.16 -6.95 -1.92
C VAL A 124 -0.08 -8.43 -1.68
N THR A 125 -0.90 -8.78 -0.67
CA THR A 125 -1.24 -10.19 -0.36
C THR A 125 -2.01 -10.87 -1.48
N LYS A 126 -2.69 -10.09 -2.31
CA LYS A 126 -3.57 -10.56 -3.39
C LYS A 126 -2.94 -10.44 -4.78
N ALA A 127 -1.68 -10.04 -4.85
CA ALA A 127 -0.98 -9.88 -6.11
C ALA A 127 -0.53 -11.23 -6.68
N ASP A 128 -0.60 -11.37 -8.00
CA ASP A 128 -0.07 -12.52 -8.72
C ASP A 128 1.45 -12.42 -8.94
N LEU A 129 1.99 -11.20 -8.87
CA LEU A 129 3.43 -10.90 -8.99
C LEU A 129 3.77 -9.69 -8.12
N LEU A 130 4.88 -9.79 -7.40
CA LEU A 130 5.48 -8.66 -6.69
C LEU A 130 6.67 -8.12 -7.48
N ILE A 131 6.75 -6.79 -7.58
CA ILE A 131 7.92 -6.10 -8.12
C ILE A 131 8.54 -5.29 -7.00
N HIS A 132 9.70 -5.73 -6.52
CA HIS A 132 10.48 -5.01 -5.53
C HIS A 132 11.38 -3.99 -6.22
N VAL A 133 11.01 -2.72 -6.10
CA VAL A 133 11.77 -1.59 -6.67
C VAL A 133 12.80 -1.13 -5.67
N ARG A 134 14.07 -1.12 -6.08
CA ARG A 134 15.23 -0.75 -5.26
C ARG A 134 16.03 0.35 -5.93
N ASP A 135 16.42 1.36 -5.16
CA ASP A 135 17.41 2.35 -5.59
C ASP A 135 18.77 1.94 -5.06
N ILE A 136 19.69 1.55 -5.95
CA ILE A 136 21.06 1.16 -5.59
C ILE A 136 22.04 2.33 -5.51
N SER A 137 21.59 3.54 -5.77
CA SER A 137 22.43 4.73 -5.65
C SER A 137 22.73 5.14 -4.21
N ILE A 138 21.96 4.59 -3.26
CA ILE A 138 22.08 4.87 -1.84
C ILE A 138 22.88 3.76 -1.13
N SER A 139 23.74 4.16 -0.18
CA SER A 139 24.65 3.25 0.52
C SER A 139 23.95 2.16 1.33
N ASN A 140 22.78 2.42 1.88
CA ASN A 140 22.02 1.50 2.73
C ASN A 140 20.94 0.69 1.96
N HIS A 141 21.07 0.52 0.66
CA HIS A 141 20.07 -0.16 -0.18
C HIS A 141 19.83 -1.64 0.22
N GLU A 142 20.83 -2.33 0.78
CA GLU A 142 20.66 -3.71 1.29
C GLU A 142 19.88 -3.75 2.60
N GLU A 143 20.10 -2.79 3.52
CA GLU A 143 19.30 -2.65 4.74
C GLU A 143 17.84 -2.40 4.40
N GLN A 144 17.57 -1.48 3.47
CA GLN A 144 16.23 -1.19 2.98
C GLN A 144 15.57 -2.43 2.35
N LYS A 145 16.31 -3.26 1.63
CA LYS A 145 15.81 -4.55 1.12
C LYS A 145 15.35 -5.44 2.26
N ASN A 146 16.19 -5.59 3.29
CA ASN A 146 15.89 -6.44 4.44
C ASN A 146 14.67 -5.93 5.21
N ASP A 147 14.52 -4.61 5.39
CA ASP A 147 13.35 -4.00 6.01
C ASP A 147 12.06 -4.36 5.26
N VAL A 148 12.07 -4.24 3.93
CA VAL A 148 10.92 -4.61 3.10
C VAL A 148 10.58 -6.10 3.25
N LEU A 149 11.57 -6.98 3.21
CA LEU A 149 11.37 -8.43 3.38
C LEU A 149 10.84 -8.77 4.78
N ASN A 150 11.32 -8.08 5.81
CA ASN A 150 10.83 -8.25 7.18
C ASN A 150 9.36 -7.86 7.32
N VAL A 151 8.94 -6.74 6.70
CA VAL A 151 7.54 -6.33 6.70
C VAL A 151 6.67 -7.33 5.93
N LEU A 152 7.11 -7.84 4.78
CA LEU A 152 6.40 -8.89 4.06
C LEU A 152 6.22 -10.14 4.93
N LYS A 153 7.27 -10.55 5.65
CA LYS A 153 7.21 -11.68 6.57
C LYS A 153 6.20 -11.46 7.71
N GLN A 154 6.13 -10.23 8.28
CA GLN A 154 5.12 -9.87 9.28
C GLN A 154 3.69 -9.94 8.74
N LEU A 155 3.50 -9.78 7.43
CA LEU A 155 2.23 -9.93 6.73
C LEU A 155 1.95 -11.38 6.32
N ASN A 156 2.80 -12.33 6.71
CA ASN A 156 2.76 -13.72 6.27
C ASN A 156 2.90 -13.90 4.76
N ILE A 157 3.61 -12.99 4.10
CA ILE A 157 3.94 -13.09 2.68
C ILE A 157 5.39 -13.55 2.58
N ILE A 158 5.61 -14.76 2.08
CA ILE A 158 6.96 -15.29 1.82
C ILE A 158 7.10 -15.42 0.31
N PRO A 159 7.71 -14.42 -0.36
CA PRO A 159 7.83 -14.43 -1.82
C PRO A 159 8.66 -15.61 -2.31
N ASN A 160 8.41 -16.00 -3.57
CA ASN A 160 9.15 -17.09 -4.24
C ASN A 160 9.05 -18.45 -3.55
N THR A 161 7.95 -18.70 -2.82
CA THR A 161 7.63 -20.00 -2.23
C THR A 161 6.38 -20.60 -2.90
N ILE A 162 6.07 -21.86 -2.58
CA ILE A 162 4.88 -22.55 -3.12
C ILE A 162 3.57 -21.79 -2.73
N GLU A 163 3.54 -21.22 -1.53
CA GLU A 163 2.37 -20.51 -0.99
C GLU A 163 2.41 -18.99 -1.21
N GLY A 164 3.55 -18.46 -1.65
CA GLY A 164 3.76 -17.02 -1.82
C GLY A 164 3.83 -16.59 -3.28
N PRO A 165 3.50 -15.33 -3.57
CA PRO A 165 3.59 -14.81 -4.93
C PRO A 165 5.06 -14.76 -5.41
N PRO A 166 5.33 -14.98 -6.71
CA PRO A 166 6.64 -14.72 -7.28
C PRO A 166 7.02 -13.25 -7.09
N MET A 167 8.29 -12.99 -6.85
CA MET A 167 8.83 -11.64 -6.70
C MET A 167 10.05 -11.46 -7.60
N ILE A 168 10.08 -10.35 -8.34
CA ILE A 168 11.24 -9.90 -9.11
C ILE A 168 11.76 -8.61 -8.52
N GLU A 169 13.08 -8.42 -8.55
CA GLU A 169 13.72 -7.15 -8.17
C GLU A 169 13.94 -6.28 -9.41
N VAL A 170 13.53 -5.02 -9.32
CA VAL A 170 13.83 -3.99 -10.31
C VAL A 170 14.78 -2.98 -9.68
N ILE A 171 15.97 -2.93 -10.24
CA ILE A 171 17.05 -2.08 -9.75
C ILE A 171 17.01 -0.77 -10.53
N LEU A 172 16.86 0.32 -9.81
CA LEU A 172 16.94 1.67 -10.35
C LEU A 172 18.18 2.38 -9.81
N SER A 173 18.68 3.33 -10.57
CA SER A 173 19.70 4.28 -10.13
C SER A 173 19.16 5.68 -10.39
N LEU A 174 18.70 6.36 -9.35
CA LEU A 174 18.04 7.66 -9.48
C LEU A 174 19.05 8.83 -9.63
N ILE A 175 20.36 8.54 -9.60
CA ILE A 175 21.40 9.56 -9.83
C ILE A 175 21.47 9.98 -11.33
N HIS A 176 20.92 9.16 -12.22
CA HIS A 176 21.05 9.35 -13.68
C HIS A 176 19.72 9.71 -14.36
N ILE A 177 18.72 10.18 -13.60
CA ILE A 177 17.43 10.63 -14.12
C ILE A 177 17.31 12.14 -14.03
#